data_75eb04411d860931ecdf7880f17121fd
#
_entry.id   75eb04411d860931ecdf7880f17121fd
#
_cell.length_a   1.000
_cell.length_b   1.000
_cell.length_c   1.000
_cell.angle_alpha   90.00
_cell.angle_beta   90.00
_cell.angle_gamma   90.00
#
_symmetry.space_group_name_H-M   'P 1'
#
loop_
_entity.id
_entity.type
_entity.pdbx_description
1 polymer ?
#
loop_
_entity_poly.entity_id
_entity_poly.type
_entity_poly.pdbx_seq_one_letter_code
_entity_poly.pdbx_strand_id
1 'polypeptide(L)'
;MSAALILTGASQAFAAAPVNPLSVHVLNEQTGKPAAGVGVTLEQKTDGTWVQLNTDTTDNEGRIKQRWPNKPAASGDFRVVFETGAWFASHQQQSFFPEIPVMFHIDNPQEHYHIPLLLSQYGYSTYRGS
;
A
#
# COMPACT_ATOMS: atom_id res chain seq x y z
N MET A 1 9.95 -53.23 28.23
CA MET A 1 10.27 -52.54 26.96
C MET A 1 9.51 -51.27 26.89
N SER A 2 10.13 -50.17 27.26
CA SER A 2 9.50 -48.87 27.15
C SER A 2 9.87 -48.28 25.79
N ALA A 3 8.86 -48.11 24.95
CA ALA A 3 9.05 -47.32 23.74
C ALA A 3 9.11 -45.85 24.15
N ALA A 4 10.29 -45.27 24.06
CA ALA A 4 10.45 -43.87 24.22
C ALA A 4 9.84 -43.21 22.98
N LEU A 5 8.67 -42.63 23.12
CA LEU A 5 8.15 -41.69 22.14
C LEU A 5 8.99 -40.45 22.25
N ILE A 6 9.94 -40.31 21.36
CA ILE A 6 10.60 -39.04 21.16
C ILE A 6 9.60 -38.17 20.38
N LEU A 7 8.84 -37.42 21.11
CA LEU A 7 8.16 -36.23 20.55
C LEU A 7 9.29 -35.24 20.20
N THR A 8 9.80 -35.35 18.98
CA THR A 8 10.47 -34.24 18.39
C THR A 8 9.37 -33.18 18.19
N GLY A 9 9.17 -32.36 19.20
CA GLY A 9 8.46 -31.14 19.03
C GLY A 9 9.18 -30.36 17.94
N ALA A 10 8.69 -30.47 16.71
CA ALA A 10 9.05 -29.52 15.71
C ALA A 10 8.65 -28.17 16.31
N SER A 11 9.64 -27.41 16.81
CA SER A 11 9.44 -26.01 17.04
C SER A 11 9.06 -25.45 15.69
N GLN A 12 7.79 -25.33 15.42
CA GLN A 12 7.35 -24.50 14.34
C GLN A 12 7.82 -23.10 14.71
N ALA A 13 8.93 -22.72 14.11
CA ALA A 13 9.24 -21.34 14.04
C ALA A 13 8.03 -20.69 13.37
N PHE A 14 7.19 -20.06 14.18
CA PHE A 14 6.22 -19.16 13.66
C PHE A 14 7.02 -18.04 12.97
N ALA A 15 7.21 -18.18 11.68
CA ALA A 15 7.56 -17.04 10.90
C ALA A 15 6.56 -15.95 11.30
N ALA A 16 7.08 -14.86 11.88
CA ALA A 16 6.24 -13.73 12.19
C ALA A 16 5.34 -13.49 10.99
N ALA A 17 4.04 -13.41 11.22
CA ALA A 17 3.10 -13.11 10.16
C ALA A 17 3.66 -11.96 9.34
N PRO A 18 3.73 -12.09 7.99
CA PRO A 18 4.31 -11.03 7.18
C PRO A 18 3.60 -9.73 7.52
N VAL A 19 4.39 -8.78 8.06
CA VAL A 19 3.86 -7.45 8.36
C VAL A 19 3.51 -6.84 7.01
N ASN A 20 2.25 -6.47 6.84
CA ASN A 20 1.87 -5.65 5.70
C ASN A 20 2.66 -4.33 5.80
N PRO A 21 3.67 -4.09 4.96
CA PRO A 21 4.55 -2.94 5.14
C PRO A 21 3.87 -1.64 4.81
N LEU A 22 2.75 -1.69 4.12
CA LEU A 22 2.12 -0.51 3.56
C LEU A 22 0.61 -0.62 3.60
N SER A 23 -0.02 0.48 3.97
CA SER A 23 -1.44 0.72 3.72
C SER A 23 -1.62 2.10 3.11
N VAL A 24 -2.69 2.28 2.36
CA VAL A 24 -3.08 3.57 1.78
C VAL A 24 -4.51 3.90 2.16
N HIS A 25 -4.83 5.18 2.12
CA HIS A 25 -6.18 5.67 2.33
C HIS A 25 -6.40 6.90 1.45
N VAL A 26 -7.48 6.90 0.67
CA VAL A 26 -7.82 8.03 -0.19
C VAL A 26 -9.12 8.66 0.30
N LEU A 27 -9.05 9.93 0.68
CA LEU A 27 -10.19 10.74 1.06
C LEU A 27 -10.48 11.73 -0.05
N ASN A 28 -11.73 11.76 -0.53
CA ASN A 28 -12.20 12.79 -1.44
C ASN A 28 -12.56 14.04 -0.64
N GLU A 29 -11.72 15.08 -0.72
CA GLU A 29 -11.92 16.32 0.03
C GLU A 29 -13.16 17.09 -0.41
N GLN A 30 -13.63 16.91 -1.65
CA GLN A 30 -14.80 17.60 -2.16
C GLN A 30 -16.08 17.12 -1.50
N THR A 31 -16.12 15.88 -1.07
CA THR A 31 -17.29 15.26 -0.44
C THR A 31 -17.09 14.97 1.05
N GLY A 32 -15.85 14.93 1.51
CA GLY A 32 -15.50 14.45 2.85
C GLY A 32 -15.64 12.94 3.03
N LYS A 33 -15.79 12.19 1.95
CA LYS A 33 -16.01 10.75 1.96
C LYS A 33 -14.81 9.97 1.43
N PRO A 34 -14.63 8.72 1.84
CA PRO A 34 -13.61 7.86 1.24
C PRO A 34 -13.79 7.70 -0.26
N ALA A 35 -12.70 7.64 -1.00
CA ALA A 35 -12.71 7.37 -2.43
C ALA A 35 -12.52 5.87 -2.67
N ALA A 36 -13.61 5.18 -2.97
CA ALA A 36 -13.62 3.78 -3.31
C ALA A 36 -13.32 3.56 -4.80
N GLY A 37 -12.58 2.51 -5.12
CA GLY A 37 -12.32 2.13 -6.50
C GLY A 37 -11.16 2.86 -7.16
N VAL A 38 -10.27 3.48 -6.39
CA VAL A 38 -9.05 4.10 -6.91
C VAL A 38 -7.99 3.03 -7.13
N GLY A 39 -7.50 2.89 -8.35
CA GLY A 39 -6.38 2.01 -8.66
C GLY A 39 -5.08 2.55 -8.08
N VAL A 40 -4.30 1.68 -7.46
CA VAL A 40 -3.01 2.04 -6.84
C VAL A 40 -1.97 1.00 -7.20
N THR A 41 -0.84 1.45 -7.69
CA THR A 41 0.31 0.60 -8.02
C THR A 41 1.43 0.88 -7.04
N LEU A 42 2.00 -0.18 -6.47
CA LEU A 42 3.20 -0.11 -5.64
C LEU A 42 4.42 -0.46 -6.49
N GLU A 43 5.41 0.40 -6.45
CA GLU A 43 6.67 0.21 -7.16
C GLU A 43 7.85 0.39 -6.22
N GLN A 44 8.93 -0.31 -6.52
CA GLN A 44 10.22 -0.20 -5.83
C GLN A 44 11.28 0.31 -6.79
N LYS A 45 12.12 1.22 -6.33
CA LYS A 45 13.27 1.67 -7.10
C LYS A 45 14.40 0.66 -6.94
N THR A 46 14.80 0.04 -8.05
CA THR A 46 15.88 -0.96 -8.11
C THR A 46 16.85 -0.54 -9.21
N ASP A 47 18.10 -0.29 -8.84
CA ASP A 47 19.16 0.13 -9.78
C ASP A 47 18.74 1.33 -10.67
N GLY A 48 18.10 2.30 -10.04
CA GLY A 48 17.63 3.51 -10.73
C GLY A 48 16.36 3.34 -11.55
N THR A 49 15.76 2.15 -11.56
CA THR A 49 14.56 1.84 -12.32
C THR A 49 13.40 1.51 -11.38
N TRP A 50 12.20 1.99 -11.73
CA TRP A 50 10.99 1.63 -10.99
C TRP A 50 10.47 0.28 -11.46
N VAL A 51 10.31 -0.64 -10.51
CA VAL A 51 9.79 -1.99 -10.75
C VAL A 51 8.44 -2.12 -10.05
N GLN A 52 7.43 -2.51 -10.80
CA GLN A 52 6.11 -2.76 -10.25
C GLN A 52 6.13 -3.99 -9.35
N LEU A 53 5.66 -3.82 -8.12
CA LEU A 53 5.54 -4.92 -7.17
C LEU A 53 4.11 -5.46 -7.09
N ASN A 54 3.13 -4.57 -7.10
CA ASN A 54 1.74 -4.95 -6.95
C ASN A 54 0.80 -3.83 -7.42
N THR A 55 -0.43 -4.22 -7.73
CA THR A 55 -1.55 -3.30 -7.97
C THR A 55 -2.75 -3.74 -7.17
N ASP A 56 -3.53 -2.80 -6.70
CA ASP A 56 -4.81 -3.06 -6.05
C ASP A 56 -5.72 -1.83 -6.20
N THR A 57 -6.91 -1.95 -5.68
CA THR A 57 -7.94 -0.92 -5.76
C THR A 57 -8.45 -0.62 -4.36
N THR A 58 -8.68 0.64 -4.04
CA THR A 58 -9.22 1.02 -2.73
C THR A 58 -10.61 0.41 -2.52
N ASP A 59 -10.87 -0.02 -1.30
CA ASP A 59 -12.15 -0.59 -0.88
C ASP A 59 -13.21 0.51 -0.61
N ASN A 60 -14.36 0.12 -0.09
CA ASN A 60 -15.44 1.06 0.22
C ASN A 60 -15.08 2.09 1.29
N GLU A 61 -14.03 1.83 2.07
CA GLU A 61 -13.50 2.78 3.04
C GLU A 61 -12.36 3.63 2.48
N GLY A 62 -12.08 3.50 1.18
CA GLY A 62 -10.98 4.19 0.51
C GLY A 62 -9.61 3.63 0.86
N ARG A 63 -9.54 2.38 1.31
CA ARG A 63 -8.31 1.80 1.88
C ARG A 63 -7.83 0.59 1.11
N ILE A 64 -6.51 0.37 1.17
CA ILE A 64 -5.86 -0.90 0.86
C ILE A 64 -5.08 -1.27 2.11
N LYS A 65 -5.49 -2.34 2.80
CA LYS A 65 -4.95 -2.72 4.11
C LYS A 65 -4.06 -3.97 4.07
N GLN A 66 -4.50 -5.04 3.41
CA GLN A 66 -3.90 -6.35 3.56
C GLN A 66 -3.67 -7.09 2.24
N ARG A 67 -3.85 -6.43 1.12
CA ARG A 67 -3.75 -7.06 -0.20
C ARG A 67 -2.40 -6.89 -0.87
N TRP A 68 -1.48 -6.19 -0.21
CA TRP A 68 -0.12 -6.04 -0.70
C TRP A 68 0.66 -7.34 -0.49
N PRO A 69 1.75 -7.57 -1.26
CA PRO A 69 2.46 -8.84 -1.17
C PRO A 69 2.93 -9.13 0.24
N ASN A 70 2.78 -10.40 0.64
CA ASN A 70 3.20 -10.93 1.93
C ASN A 70 4.72 -11.07 2.04
N LYS A 71 5.46 -10.10 1.53
CA LYS A 71 6.92 -10.07 1.67
C LYS A 71 7.31 -8.98 2.63
N PRO A 72 8.26 -9.23 3.55
CA PRO A 72 8.90 -8.13 4.25
C PRO A 72 9.43 -7.18 3.19
N ALA A 73 9.04 -5.92 3.23
CA ALA A 73 9.60 -4.94 2.33
C ALA A 73 11.09 -4.81 2.63
N ALA A 74 11.91 -4.70 1.59
CA ALA A 74 13.28 -4.25 1.76
C ALA A 74 13.30 -2.77 2.11
N SER A 75 14.35 -2.29 2.73
CA SER A 75 14.58 -0.85 2.85
C SER A 75 14.86 -0.25 1.47
N GLY A 76 14.57 1.01 1.28
CA GLY A 76 14.82 1.71 0.03
C GLY A 76 13.71 2.66 -0.36
N ASP A 77 13.77 3.12 -1.59
CA ASP A 77 12.80 4.04 -2.14
C ASP A 77 11.69 3.30 -2.86
N PHE A 78 10.48 3.68 -2.54
CA PHE A 78 9.25 3.14 -3.10
C PHE A 78 8.37 4.28 -3.58
N ARG A 79 7.39 3.97 -4.41
CA ARG A 79 6.31 4.90 -4.70
C ARG A 79 5.00 4.15 -4.85
N VAL A 80 3.93 4.81 -4.46
CA VAL A 80 2.57 4.42 -4.81
C VAL A 80 2.07 5.38 -5.87
N VAL A 81 1.50 4.84 -6.92
CA VAL A 81 0.92 5.64 -8.01
C VAL A 81 -0.59 5.49 -7.93
N PHE A 82 -1.26 6.59 -7.60
CA PHE A 82 -2.72 6.63 -7.53
C PHE A 82 -3.26 7.03 -8.89
N GLU A 83 -4.09 6.18 -9.48
CA GLU A 83 -4.72 6.40 -10.79
C GLU A 83 -5.95 7.32 -10.66
N THR A 84 -5.72 8.51 -10.18
CA THR A 84 -6.76 9.46 -9.80
C THR A 84 -7.47 10.07 -11.00
N GLY A 85 -6.76 10.31 -12.10
CA GLY A 85 -7.39 10.82 -13.32
C GLY A 85 -8.44 9.87 -13.85
N ALA A 86 -8.13 8.58 -13.91
CA ALA A 86 -9.09 7.55 -14.34
C ALA A 86 -10.29 7.46 -13.38
N TRP A 87 -10.03 7.59 -12.07
CA TRP A 87 -11.09 7.57 -11.06
C TRP A 87 -12.05 8.73 -11.22
N PHE A 88 -11.54 9.97 -11.38
CA PHE A 88 -12.39 11.14 -11.61
C PHE A 88 -13.16 11.01 -12.93
N ALA A 89 -12.52 10.54 -14.00
CA ALA A 89 -13.18 10.32 -15.27
C ALA A 89 -14.36 9.34 -15.17
N SER A 90 -14.21 8.28 -14.36
CA SER A 90 -15.29 7.32 -14.10
C SER A 90 -16.45 7.92 -13.33
N HIS A 91 -16.24 9.07 -12.68
CA HIS A 91 -17.25 9.85 -11.97
C HIS A 91 -17.68 11.10 -12.74
N GLN A 92 -17.38 11.16 -14.05
CA GLN A 92 -17.71 12.31 -14.93
C GLN A 92 -17.13 13.62 -14.43
N GLN A 93 -15.93 13.56 -13.88
CA GLN A 93 -15.21 14.73 -13.38
C GLN A 93 -13.84 14.83 -14.06
N GLN A 94 -13.36 16.06 -14.22
CA GLN A 94 -12.01 16.31 -14.73
C GLN A 94 -11.01 16.34 -13.58
N SER A 95 -9.76 16.00 -13.88
CA SER A 95 -8.66 16.11 -12.95
C SER A 95 -7.48 16.81 -13.63
N PHE A 96 -6.84 17.71 -12.92
CA PHE A 96 -5.61 18.34 -13.40
C PHE A 96 -4.45 17.36 -13.44
N PHE A 97 -4.43 16.40 -12.52
CA PHE A 97 -3.37 15.39 -12.43
C PHE A 97 -3.86 14.08 -13.05
N PRO A 98 -3.20 13.58 -14.12
CA PRO A 98 -3.58 12.30 -14.72
C PRO A 98 -3.41 11.12 -13.76
N GLU A 99 -2.38 11.18 -12.94
CA GLU A 99 -2.08 10.24 -11.87
C GLU A 99 -1.29 10.99 -10.79
N ILE A 100 -1.21 10.40 -9.61
CA ILE A 100 -0.46 10.99 -8.50
C ILE A 100 0.54 9.98 -7.98
N PRO A 101 1.82 10.08 -8.38
CA PRO A 101 2.87 9.28 -7.78
C PRO A 101 3.35 9.91 -6.48
N VAL A 102 3.41 9.10 -5.43
CA VAL A 102 3.94 9.50 -4.12
C VAL A 102 5.15 8.64 -3.80
N MET A 103 6.32 9.23 -3.86
CA MET A 103 7.57 8.56 -3.52
C MET A 103 7.81 8.67 -2.02
N PHE A 104 8.24 7.58 -1.41
CA PHE A 104 8.52 7.52 0.01
C PHE A 104 9.68 6.56 0.29
N HIS A 105 10.31 6.71 1.44
CA HIS A 105 11.44 5.90 1.83
C HIS A 105 11.05 4.96 2.96
N ILE A 106 11.36 3.67 2.81
CA ILE A 106 11.27 2.68 3.87
C ILE A 106 12.65 2.51 4.47
N ASP A 107 12.80 2.96 5.70
CA ASP A 107 14.04 2.83 6.46
C ASP A 107 14.09 1.49 7.19
N ASN A 108 13.05 1.18 7.93
CA ASN A 108 12.90 -0.07 8.65
C ASN A 108 11.76 -0.91 8.06
N PRO A 109 12.06 -2.02 7.36
CA PRO A 109 11.03 -2.86 6.73
C PRO A 109 10.14 -3.60 7.73
N GLN A 110 10.46 -3.58 9.01
CA GLN A 110 9.63 -4.17 10.07
C GLN A 110 8.53 -3.21 10.55
N GLU A 111 8.65 -1.92 10.24
CA GLU A 111 7.63 -0.94 10.56
C GLU A 111 6.50 -0.97 9.53
N HIS A 112 5.32 -0.58 9.99
CA HIS A 112 4.18 -0.32 9.11
C HIS A 112 4.23 1.12 8.60
N TYR A 113 3.99 1.28 7.30
CA TYR A 113 3.92 2.59 6.66
C TYR A 113 2.51 2.83 6.16
N HIS A 114 1.99 4.02 6.39
CA HIS A 114 0.66 4.40 5.96
C HIS A 114 0.72 5.70 5.17
N ILE A 115 0.14 5.68 3.97
CA ILE A 115 0.14 6.83 3.06
C ILE A 115 -1.29 7.28 2.81
N PRO A 116 -1.76 8.30 3.52
CA PRO A 116 -3.02 8.95 3.23
C PRO A 116 -2.87 9.89 2.03
N LEU A 117 -3.90 9.94 1.19
CA LEU A 117 -4.02 10.90 0.11
C LEU A 117 -5.30 11.70 0.32
N LEU A 118 -5.16 13.02 0.45
CA LEU A 118 -6.27 13.95 0.47
C LEU A 118 -6.44 14.45 -0.97
N LEU A 119 -7.54 14.07 -1.61
CA LEU A 119 -7.71 14.17 -3.05
C LEU A 119 -8.79 15.18 -3.43
N SER A 120 -8.45 16.08 -4.36
CA SER A 120 -9.40 16.90 -5.08
C SER A 120 -9.05 16.89 -6.58
N GLN A 121 -9.91 17.50 -7.42
CA GLN A 121 -9.70 17.53 -8.87
C GLN A 121 -8.43 18.32 -9.27
N TYR A 122 -8.06 19.33 -8.50
CA TYR A 122 -7.02 20.29 -8.86
C TYR A 122 -5.89 20.39 -7.84
N GLY A 123 -5.88 19.53 -6.84
CA GLY A 123 -4.85 19.52 -5.82
C GLY A 123 -4.92 18.29 -4.97
N TYR A 124 -3.85 18.04 -4.24
CA TYR A 124 -3.80 16.93 -3.30
C TYR A 124 -2.78 17.22 -2.22
N SER A 125 -2.88 16.51 -1.12
CA SER A 125 -1.84 16.47 -0.12
C SER A 125 -1.66 15.04 0.39
N THR A 126 -0.48 14.75 0.87
CA THR A 126 -0.12 13.47 1.45
C THR A 126 0.83 13.68 2.61
N TYR A 127 0.89 12.71 3.51
CA TYR A 127 1.77 12.75 4.65
C TYR A 127 2.06 11.32 5.14
N ARG A 128 3.02 11.17 6.04
CA ARG A 128 3.23 9.88 6.69
C ARG A 128 2.17 9.71 7.76
N GLY A 129 1.21 8.82 7.52
CA GLY A 129 0.19 8.46 8.49
C GLY A 129 0.73 7.58 9.62
N SER A 130 -0.03 7.43 10.64
CA SER A 130 0.30 6.58 11.80
C SER A 130 -0.41 5.23 11.76
#